data_0fd2a86a18a69ece0cefd56f777f2abf
#
_entry.id   0fd2a86a18a69ece0cefd56f777f2abf
#
_cell.length_a   1.000
_cell.length_b   1.000
_cell.length_c   1.000
_cell.angle_alpha   90.00
_cell.angle_beta   90.00
_cell.angle_gamma   90.00
#
_symmetry.space_group_name_H-M   'P 1'
#
loop_
_entity.id
_entity.type
_entity.pdbx_description
1 polymer ?
#
loop_
_entity_poly.entity_id
_entity_poly.type
_entity_poly.pdbx_seq_one_letter_code
_entity_poly.pdbx_strand_id
1 'polypeptide(L)'
;MRFTDFLLDHTSQALRRGPSISKLVVLFAVSSSGGLVAYADSRSNYFAESSQGPPKKKLVVLGTGWAGTTFLKNLDTSQYDVQVISPRNYFAFTPLLPSVTCGTVEARSIVEPIRNIVKKKGGQIKFLEAECYKIDPTSKKVHCRSNIGTNMDGNGEFMLAYDCLVVALGAKANTFNTPGVVENCHFLKEIEDAQKIRRSVMNCFERASLPNLTEEERRKNVHFVVVGGGPTGIEFAAELHDYVTEDLAILYPGVKDLVKISVIEAGDHILTMFDKRITKFAEEKFQRDGIDLKTNFKVVKVSDKAITMSNRSTGEFSLPYGMVVWSTGIGTRPVMLDLMKQVNQAGRRVLATDEWLRVLGCSDVYALGDCATISQRRVMEDIAEIFKVADKDNSGTLTVKEIKDVLDDICVRYPQVELYMKTKQMKDFSDLLKESRSNAKLESIELSIEDFKKALCNVDSQVKNLPATAQVAAQQGEYLAQCFNRIKECEENPEGPRRIRQPGRHRFRPFRYKHLGQFAPLGGEQAAAQLPGDWISIGHSTQWLWYSVYASKQVSWRTRMLVVSDWARRFIFGRDSSCI
;
A
#
# COMPACT_ATOMS: atom_id res chain seq x y z
N MET A 1 -31.75 -29.25 -25.72
CA MET A 1 -31.90 -28.25 -24.69
C MET A 1 -30.93 -27.09 -25.01
N ARG A 2 -31.46 -25.92 -25.33
CA ARG A 2 -30.60 -24.79 -25.77
C ARG A 2 -30.04 -24.10 -24.53
N PHE A 3 -28.81 -23.65 -24.62
CA PHE A 3 -28.10 -22.91 -23.55
C PHE A 3 -28.90 -21.74 -22.96
N THR A 4 -29.82 -21.18 -23.75
CA THR A 4 -30.78 -20.14 -23.34
C THR A 4 -31.83 -20.64 -22.34
N ASP A 5 -32.22 -21.91 -22.38
CA ASP A 5 -33.25 -22.44 -21.48
C ASP A 5 -32.67 -22.75 -20.10
N PHE A 6 -31.38 -23.15 -20.05
CA PHE A 6 -30.63 -23.33 -18.81
C PHE A 6 -30.41 -22.00 -18.06
N LEU A 7 -30.12 -20.92 -18.79
CA LEU A 7 -29.98 -19.59 -18.21
C LEU A 7 -31.30 -19.02 -17.69
N LEU A 8 -32.41 -19.27 -18.36
CA LEU A 8 -33.74 -18.81 -17.96
C LEU A 8 -34.27 -19.54 -16.71
N ASP A 9 -33.96 -20.81 -16.54
CA ASP A 9 -34.43 -21.59 -15.38
C ASP A 9 -33.65 -21.21 -14.09
N HIS A 10 -32.33 -20.98 -14.20
CA HIS A 10 -31.52 -20.52 -13.07
C HIS A 10 -31.75 -19.06 -12.69
N THR A 11 -32.08 -18.19 -13.66
CA THR A 11 -32.46 -16.81 -13.37
C THR A 11 -33.80 -16.71 -12.67
N SER A 12 -34.76 -17.61 -12.94
CA SER A 12 -36.05 -17.65 -12.26
C SER A 12 -35.95 -18.11 -10.80
N GLN A 13 -35.00 -18.97 -10.44
CA GLN A 13 -34.72 -19.37 -9.06
C GLN A 13 -33.97 -18.27 -8.27
N ALA A 14 -33.05 -17.54 -8.93
CA ALA A 14 -32.35 -16.41 -8.34
C ALA A 14 -33.25 -15.21 -8.06
N LEU A 15 -34.30 -15.00 -8.89
CA LEU A 15 -35.31 -13.94 -8.71
C LEU A 15 -36.16 -14.10 -7.44
N ARG A 16 -36.30 -15.33 -6.93
CA ARG A 16 -37.08 -15.61 -5.71
C ARG A 16 -36.33 -15.31 -4.41
N ARG A 17 -35.00 -15.03 -4.45
CA ARG A 17 -34.14 -14.78 -3.26
C ARG A 17 -33.81 -13.32 -2.96
N GLY A 18 -34.52 -12.34 -3.54
CA GLY A 18 -34.38 -10.91 -3.14
C GLY A 18 -33.62 -10.03 -4.15
N PRO A 19 -33.44 -8.73 -3.88
CA PRO A 19 -33.18 -7.64 -4.85
C PRO A 19 -31.79 -7.62 -5.49
N SER A 20 -31.20 -8.77 -5.85
CA SER A 20 -29.80 -8.87 -6.33
C SER A 20 -29.60 -8.56 -7.83
N ILE A 21 -30.66 -8.65 -8.64
CA ILE A 21 -30.55 -8.46 -10.11
C ILE A 21 -30.33 -7.00 -10.50
N SER A 22 -30.97 -6.07 -9.82
CA SER A 22 -30.69 -4.63 -10.05
C SER A 22 -29.24 -4.26 -9.77
N LYS A 23 -28.59 -4.98 -8.86
CA LYS A 23 -27.20 -4.79 -8.46
C LYS A 23 -26.22 -5.33 -9.51
N LEU A 24 -26.53 -6.47 -10.14
CA LEU A 24 -25.75 -7.02 -11.26
C LEU A 24 -25.81 -6.12 -12.50
N VAL A 25 -26.96 -5.54 -12.79
CA VAL A 25 -27.16 -4.59 -13.90
C VAL A 25 -26.35 -3.32 -13.69
N VAL A 26 -26.25 -2.82 -12.46
CA VAL A 26 -25.41 -1.65 -12.14
C VAL A 26 -23.92 -1.98 -12.30
N LEU A 27 -23.49 -3.18 -11.88
CA LEU A 27 -22.09 -3.62 -12.06
C LEU A 27 -21.71 -3.71 -13.56
N PHE A 28 -22.62 -4.23 -14.40
CA PHE A 28 -22.42 -4.30 -15.85
C PHE A 28 -22.48 -2.92 -16.52
N ALA A 29 -23.35 -2.03 -16.08
CA ALA A 29 -23.48 -0.69 -16.65
C ALA A 29 -22.26 0.20 -16.35
N VAL A 30 -21.72 0.11 -15.14
CA VAL A 30 -20.49 0.86 -14.76
C VAL A 30 -19.25 0.31 -15.47
N SER A 31 -19.19 -1.00 -15.75
CA SER A 31 -18.08 -1.61 -16.49
C SER A 31 -18.14 -1.37 -18.00
N SER A 32 -19.34 -1.20 -18.58
CA SER A 32 -19.52 -1.01 -20.03
C SER A 32 -19.35 0.43 -20.50
N SER A 33 -19.63 1.43 -19.64
CA SER A 33 -19.47 2.84 -20.02
C SER A 33 -18.02 3.32 -20.18
N GLY A 34 -17.04 2.59 -19.62
CA GLY A 34 -15.60 2.86 -19.83
C GLY A 34 -14.97 2.14 -21.05
N GLY A 35 -15.69 1.24 -21.71
CA GLY A 35 -15.14 0.32 -22.70
C GLY A 35 -15.14 0.81 -24.15
N LEU A 36 -15.92 1.82 -24.49
CA LEU A 36 -16.07 2.29 -25.89
C LEU A 36 -14.96 3.24 -26.39
N VAL A 37 -14.17 3.81 -25.49
CA VAL A 37 -13.11 4.77 -25.85
C VAL A 37 -11.76 4.08 -26.16
N ALA A 38 -11.56 2.83 -25.75
CA ALA A 38 -10.25 2.17 -25.83
C ALA A 38 -10.01 1.31 -27.09
N TYR A 39 -11.01 1.12 -27.97
CA TYR A 39 -10.87 0.19 -29.10
C TYR A 39 -10.34 0.81 -30.41
N ALA A 40 -10.14 2.12 -30.47
CA ALA A 40 -9.82 2.83 -31.71
C ALA A 40 -8.31 2.97 -32.04
N ASP A 41 -7.40 2.50 -31.17
CA ASP A 41 -5.98 2.84 -31.31
C ASP A 41 -5.00 1.65 -31.29
N SER A 42 -5.22 0.68 -32.19
CA SER A 42 -4.22 -0.37 -32.36
C SER A 42 -4.06 -0.83 -33.80
N ARG A 43 -3.26 -0.09 -34.58
CA ARG A 43 -2.44 -0.62 -35.69
C ARG A 43 -1.49 0.46 -36.18
N SER A 44 -0.22 0.40 -35.85
CA SER A 44 0.84 0.91 -36.70
C SER A 44 2.10 0.05 -36.62
N ASN A 45 2.69 -0.16 -37.76
CA ASN A 45 3.68 -1.12 -38.13
C ASN A 45 5.06 -0.89 -37.50
N TYR A 46 5.73 -2.00 -37.24
CA TYR A 46 7.15 -2.03 -36.89
C TYR A 46 8.01 -2.06 -38.14
N PHE A 47 8.89 -1.08 -38.30
CA PHE A 47 10.24 -1.23 -38.81
C PHE A 47 11.07 -0.10 -38.20
N ALA A 48 12.04 -0.47 -37.32
CA ALA A 48 12.93 0.48 -36.71
C ALA A 48 14.24 0.54 -37.48
N GLU A 49 14.44 1.63 -38.18
CA GLU A 49 15.79 2.08 -38.59
C GLU A 49 16.54 2.58 -37.36
N SER A 50 17.76 2.09 -37.19
CA SER A 50 18.71 2.54 -36.18
C SER A 50 19.21 3.95 -36.48
N SER A 51 18.52 4.96 -35.99
CA SER A 51 19.07 6.32 -35.92
C SER A 51 19.98 6.39 -34.67
N GLN A 52 21.28 6.64 -34.89
CA GLN A 52 22.26 6.97 -33.84
C GLN A 52 21.91 8.34 -33.25
N GLY A 53 20.97 8.36 -32.33
CA GLY A 53 20.76 9.50 -31.43
C GLY A 53 21.84 9.55 -30.34
N PRO A 54 21.93 10.66 -29.58
CA PRO A 54 22.85 10.74 -28.44
C PRO A 54 22.61 9.57 -27.47
N PRO A 55 23.69 9.04 -26.83
CA PRO A 55 23.58 7.88 -25.96
C PRO A 55 22.56 8.13 -24.85
N LYS A 56 21.54 7.25 -24.76
CA LYS A 56 20.50 7.33 -23.74
C LYS A 56 21.07 7.07 -22.37
N LYS A 57 20.59 7.80 -21.36
CA LYS A 57 20.96 7.53 -19.94
C LYS A 57 20.46 6.14 -19.51
N LYS A 58 21.32 5.37 -18.87
CA LYS A 58 21.00 4.04 -18.33
C LYS A 58 20.17 4.19 -17.05
N LEU A 59 18.91 3.80 -17.12
CA LEU A 59 17.99 3.83 -15.99
C LEU A 59 17.70 2.41 -15.53
N VAL A 60 18.11 2.09 -14.31
CA VAL A 60 17.80 0.80 -13.68
C VAL A 60 16.66 0.99 -12.68
N VAL A 61 15.62 0.13 -12.78
CA VAL A 61 14.46 0.12 -11.87
C VAL A 61 14.42 -1.21 -11.13
N LEU A 62 14.49 -1.18 -9.82
CA LEU A 62 14.45 -2.35 -8.94
C LEU A 62 13.06 -2.52 -8.34
N GLY A 63 12.37 -3.57 -8.73
CA GLY A 63 11.04 -3.93 -8.21
C GLY A 63 9.89 -3.44 -9.08
N THR A 64 8.85 -4.29 -9.18
CA THR A 64 7.63 -4.11 -9.98
C THR A 64 6.36 -4.17 -9.12
N GLY A 65 6.45 -3.73 -7.87
CA GLY A 65 5.30 -3.44 -7.02
C GLY A 65 4.57 -2.16 -7.45
N TRP A 66 3.75 -1.60 -6.58
CA TRP A 66 2.95 -0.40 -6.85
C TRP A 66 3.77 0.79 -7.34
N ALA A 67 4.87 1.10 -6.65
CA ALA A 67 5.72 2.24 -7.00
C ALA A 67 6.42 2.04 -8.36
N GLY A 68 7.14 0.91 -8.52
CA GLY A 68 7.88 0.63 -9.75
C GLY A 68 6.98 0.49 -10.98
N THR A 69 5.86 -0.22 -10.86
CA THR A 69 4.90 -0.36 -11.96
C THR A 69 4.27 0.96 -12.35
N THR A 70 3.88 1.80 -11.39
CA THR A 70 3.30 3.11 -11.69
C THR A 70 4.33 4.05 -12.31
N PHE A 71 5.58 4.02 -11.82
CA PHE A 71 6.68 4.74 -12.44
C PHE A 71 6.87 4.33 -13.90
N LEU A 72 6.97 3.03 -14.20
CA LEU A 72 7.15 2.51 -15.56
C LEU A 72 5.97 2.85 -16.49
N LYS A 73 4.75 2.83 -15.98
CA LYS A 73 3.54 3.21 -16.75
C LYS A 73 3.56 4.67 -17.20
N ASN A 74 4.10 5.57 -16.38
CA ASN A 74 4.06 7.01 -16.62
C ASN A 74 5.37 7.56 -17.18
N LEU A 75 6.46 6.78 -17.19
CA LEU A 75 7.77 7.18 -17.72
C LEU A 75 7.75 7.31 -19.25
N ASP A 76 8.30 8.40 -19.78
CA ASP A 76 8.70 8.51 -21.19
C ASP A 76 10.06 7.84 -21.38
N THR A 77 10.06 6.74 -22.13
CA THR A 77 11.27 5.93 -22.37
C THR A 77 12.13 6.42 -23.53
N SER A 78 11.73 7.48 -24.19
CA SER A 78 12.47 8.01 -25.37
C SER A 78 13.90 8.44 -25.01
N GLN A 79 14.11 8.90 -23.78
CA GLN A 79 15.37 9.47 -23.30
C GLN A 79 16.25 8.46 -22.52
N TYR A 80 15.74 7.27 -22.20
CA TYR A 80 16.38 6.29 -21.31
C TYR A 80 16.55 4.91 -21.95
N ASP A 81 17.66 4.22 -21.67
CA ASP A 81 17.79 2.76 -21.80
C ASP A 81 17.34 2.16 -20.45
N VAL A 82 16.11 1.67 -20.44
CA VAL A 82 15.44 1.25 -19.19
C VAL A 82 15.63 -0.25 -18.96
N GLN A 83 16.21 -0.62 -17.82
CA GLN A 83 16.35 -1.99 -17.37
C GLN A 83 15.58 -2.19 -16.07
N VAL A 84 14.69 -3.16 -16.04
CA VAL A 84 13.82 -3.46 -14.90
C VAL A 84 14.18 -4.81 -14.32
N ILE A 85 14.49 -4.85 -13.03
CA ILE A 85 14.83 -6.07 -12.29
C ILE A 85 13.75 -6.33 -11.25
N SER A 86 13.17 -7.51 -11.30
CA SER A 86 12.23 -7.98 -10.29
C SER A 86 12.24 -9.50 -10.20
N PRO A 87 12.14 -10.08 -9.00
CA PRO A 87 12.07 -11.53 -8.84
C PRO A 87 10.74 -12.14 -9.33
N ARG A 88 9.77 -11.29 -9.70
CA ARG A 88 8.47 -11.68 -10.25
C ARG A 88 8.21 -11.00 -11.56
N ASN A 89 7.68 -11.75 -12.51
CA ASN A 89 7.35 -11.25 -13.85
C ASN A 89 5.97 -10.61 -13.94
N TYR A 90 5.30 -10.38 -12.80
CA TYR A 90 3.96 -9.81 -12.74
C TYR A 90 3.84 -8.69 -11.69
N PHE A 91 2.88 -7.82 -11.90
CA PHE A 91 2.32 -6.92 -10.90
C PHE A 91 1.10 -7.58 -10.26
N ALA A 92 0.95 -7.50 -8.94
CA ALA A 92 -0.21 -7.97 -8.20
C ALA A 92 -0.99 -6.80 -7.60
N PHE A 93 -2.32 -6.83 -7.74
CA PHE A 93 -3.22 -5.89 -7.07
C PHE A 93 -3.44 -6.34 -5.62
N THR A 94 -2.48 -6.04 -4.76
CA THR A 94 -2.40 -6.52 -3.38
C THR A 94 -3.60 -6.23 -2.48
N PRO A 95 -4.43 -5.18 -2.69
CA PRO A 95 -5.62 -4.99 -1.87
C PRO A 95 -6.69 -6.09 -1.98
N LEU A 96 -6.59 -6.99 -2.96
CA LEU A 96 -7.46 -8.16 -3.09
C LEU A 96 -6.81 -9.47 -2.61
N LEU A 97 -5.64 -9.43 -1.98
CA LEU A 97 -5.02 -10.63 -1.41
C LEU A 97 -5.90 -11.34 -0.37
N PRO A 98 -6.58 -10.65 0.56
CA PRO A 98 -7.53 -11.30 1.46
C PRO A 98 -8.60 -12.09 0.72
N SER A 99 -9.17 -11.55 -0.35
CA SER A 99 -10.18 -12.24 -1.17
C SER A 99 -9.63 -13.47 -1.92
N VAL A 100 -8.32 -13.47 -2.24
CA VAL A 100 -7.66 -14.64 -2.85
C VAL A 100 -7.51 -15.80 -1.85
N THR A 101 -7.31 -15.51 -0.57
CA THR A 101 -7.13 -16.54 0.46
C THR A 101 -8.35 -17.45 0.65
N CYS A 102 -9.53 -16.95 0.30
CA CYS A 102 -10.80 -17.65 0.46
C CYS A 102 -11.48 -17.98 -0.88
N GLY A 103 -10.82 -17.73 -2.00
CA GLY A 103 -11.37 -18.03 -3.33
C GLY A 103 -12.50 -17.12 -3.81
N THR A 104 -12.72 -15.98 -3.13
CA THR A 104 -13.64 -14.93 -3.59
C THR A 104 -13.16 -14.34 -4.91
N VAL A 105 -11.84 -14.24 -5.08
CA VAL A 105 -11.17 -13.85 -6.33
C VAL A 105 -10.01 -14.80 -6.59
N GLU A 106 -9.80 -15.16 -7.85
CA GLU A 106 -8.69 -16.03 -8.23
C GLU A 106 -7.35 -15.27 -8.28
N ALA A 107 -6.26 -15.94 -7.90
CA ALA A 107 -4.92 -15.35 -7.91
C ALA A 107 -4.53 -14.76 -9.27
N ARG A 108 -4.92 -15.45 -10.38
CA ARG A 108 -4.65 -15.00 -11.75
C ARG A 108 -5.43 -13.75 -12.16
N SER A 109 -6.52 -13.45 -11.49
CA SER A 109 -7.40 -12.32 -11.81
C SER A 109 -6.82 -10.99 -11.32
N ILE A 110 -5.99 -11.01 -10.28
CA ILE A 110 -5.38 -9.81 -9.69
C ILE A 110 -3.93 -9.58 -10.13
N VAL A 111 -3.41 -10.37 -11.07
CA VAL A 111 -2.04 -10.23 -11.57
C VAL A 111 -2.01 -9.83 -13.05
N GLU A 112 -1.07 -8.97 -13.40
CA GLU A 112 -0.80 -8.59 -14.78
C GLU A 112 0.69 -8.77 -15.09
N PRO A 113 1.06 -9.50 -16.16
CA PRO A 113 2.45 -9.65 -16.56
C PRO A 113 3.13 -8.31 -16.82
N ILE A 114 4.31 -8.08 -16.25
CA ILE A 114 5.06 -6.82 -16.42
C ILE A 114 5.35 -6.54 -17.89
N ARG A 115 5.69 -7.57 -18.66
CA ARG A 115 5.96 -7.41 -20.10
C ARG A 115 4.75 -6.85 -20.86
N ASN A 116 3.51 -7.17 -20.45
CA ASN A 116 2.30 -6.58 -21.02
C ASN A 116 2.11 -5.11 -20.63
N ILE A 117 2.47 -4.76 -19.39
CA ILE A 117 2.37 -3.39 -18.91
C ILE A 117 3.35 -2.49 -19.69
N VAL A 118 4.60 -2.92 -19.86
CA VAL A 118 5.65 -2.12 -20.48
C VAL A 118 5.58 -2.13 -22.03
N LYS A 119 4.99 -3.17 -22.65
CA LYS A 119 4.86 -3.30 -24.10
C LYS A 119 4.16 -2.10 -24.76
N LYS A 120 3.25 -1.46 -24.06
CA LYS A 120 2.47 -0.31 -24.54
C LYS A 120 3.28 0.97 -24.72
N LYS A 121 4.55 0.99 -24.30
CA LYS A 121 5.36 2.22 -24.23
C LYS A 121 6.28 2.45 -25.42
N GLY A 122 6.21 1.63 -26.48
CA GLY A 122 7.00 1.86 -27.71
C GLY A 122 8.51 1.97 -27.54
N GLY A 123 9.01 1.97 -26.30
CA GLY A 123 10.41 2.07 -25.95
C GLY A 123 11.02 0.71 -25.62
N GLN A 124 12.35 0.62 -25.67
CA GLN A 124 13.08 -0.61 -25.34
C GLN A 124 13.25 -0.75 -23.83
N ILE A 125 12.19 -1.19 -23.15
CA ILE A 125 12.31 -1.57 -21.73
C ILE A 125 12.73 -3.04 -21.67
N LYS A 126 13.90 -3.29 -21.09
CA LYS A 126 14.42 -4.65 -20.85
C LYS A 126 13.99 -5.11 -19.45
N PHE A 127 13.13 -6.10 -19.40
CA PHE A 127 12.71 -6.74 -18.14
C PHE A 127 13.56 -8.01 -17.89
N LEU A 128 14.17 -8.07 -16.71
CA LEU A 128 15.00 -9.19 -16.24
C LEU A 128 14.34 -9.77 -14.98
N GLU A 129 13.95 -11.04 -15.03
CA GLU A 129 13.43 -11.78 -13.88
C GLU A 129 14.58 -12.25 -13.00
N ALA A 130 14.93 -11.41 -12.02
CA ALA A 130 16.06 -11.60 -11.15
C ALA A 130 15.88 -10.87 -9.82
N GLU A 131 16.58 -11.33 -8.80
CA GLU A 131 16.70 -10.67 -7.51
C GLU A 131 17.94 -9.78 -7.46
N CYS A 132 17.79 -8.51 -7.04
CA CYS A 132 18.90 -7.66 -6.68
C CYS A 132 19.30 -7.94 -5.24
N TYR A 133 20.53 -8.43 -5.02
CA TYR A 133 21.03 -8.77 -3.69
C TYR A 133 22.05 -7.77 -3.14
N LYS A 134 22.63 -6.89 -3.99
CA LYS A 134 23.55 -5.84 -3.56
C LYS A 134 23.44 -4.62 -4.47
N ILE A 135 23.46 -3.44 -3.87
CA ILE A 135 23.52 -2.14 -4.54
C ILE A 135 24.84 -1.49 -4.14
N ASP A 136 25.63 -1.06 -5.12
CA ASP A 136 26.87 -0.31 -4.91
C ASP A 136 26.69 1.10 -5.48
N PRO A 137 26.37 2.08 -4.64
CA PRO A 137 26.19 3.46 -5.09
C PRO A 137 27.49 4.14 -5.51
N THR A 138 28.64 3.69 -5.01
CA THR A 138 29.94 4.28 -5.31
C THR A 138 30.39 3.94 -6.73
N SER A 139 30.28 2.66 -7.13
CA SER A 139 30.64 2.21 -8.48
C SER A 139 29.46 2.32 -9.46
N LYS A 140 28.28 2.78 -9.00
CA LYS A 140 27.02 2.85 -9.77
C LYS A 140 26.64 1.53 -10.41
N LYS A 141 26.66 0.45 -9.63
CA LYS A 141 26.33 -0.90 -10.07
C LYS A 141 25.31 -1.57 -9.16
N VAL A 142 24.47 -2.42 -9.75
CA VAL A 142 23.62 -3.35 -9.02
C VAL A 142 24.01 -4.78 -9.33
N HIS A 143 24.04 -5.64 -8.32
CA HIS A 143 24.36 -7.05 -8.44
C HIS A 143 23.07 -7.86 -8.34
N CYS A 144 22.84 -8.69 -9.32
CA CYS A 144 21.59 -9.42 -9.49
C CYS A 144 21.86 -10.91 -9.69
N ARG A 145 20.87 -11.72 -9.32
CA ARG A 145 20.88 -13.16 -9.53
C ARG A 145 19.55 -13.60 -10.12
N SER A 146 19.60 -14.44 -11.16
CA SER A 146 18.42 -15.01 -11.79
C SER A 146 17.67 -15.94 -10.82
N ASN A 147 16.33 -15.89 -10.82
CA ASN A 147 15.49 -16.80 -10.05
C ASN A 147 15.15 -18.09 -10.81
N ILE A 148 15.40 -18.13 -12.12
CA ILE A 148 14.97 -19.23 -13.01
C ILE A 148 16.02 -20.36 -13.05
N GLY A 149 17.03 -20.29 -12.19
CA GLY A 149 18.15 -21.21 -12.26
C GLY A 149 19.20 -20.74 -13.26
N THR A 150 20.29 -21.50 -13.33
CA THR A 150 21.45 -21.14 -14.12
C THR A 150 21.37 -21.69 -15.54
N ASN A 151 21.97 -20.97 -16.48
CA ASN A 151 22.46 -21.57 -17.73
C ASN A 151 23.48 -22.67 -17.40
N MET A 152 23.74 -23.54 -18.34
CA MET A 152 24.62 -24.70 -18.17
C MET A 152 25.99 -24.42 -17.56
N ASP A 153 26.46 -23.14 -17.54
CA ASP A 153 27.82 -22.76 -17.18
C ASP A 153 27.95 -21.75 -16.04
N GLY A 154 26.86 -21.33 -15.34
CA GLY A 154 26.99 -20.22 -14.41
C GLY A 154 25.98 -20.12 -13.29
N ASN A 155 26.33 -19.31 -12.30
CA ASN A 155 25.52 -19.06 -11.11
C ASN A 155 24.31 -18.15 -11.37
N GLY A 156 24.04 -17.76 -12.62
CA GLY A 156 22.98 -16.82 -12.99
C GLY A 156 23.19 -15.40 -12.44
N GLU A 157 24.39 -15.10 -11.95
CA GLU A 157 24.74 -13.80 -11.41
C GLU A 157 25.22 -12.84 -12.52
N PHE A 158 24.80 -11.60 -12.42
CA PHE A 158 25.20 -10.54 -13.35
C PHE A 158 25.18 -9.17 -12.67
N MET A 159 25.88 -8.21 -13.30
CA MET A 159 25.92 -6.83 -12.82
C MET A 159 25.40 -5.89 -13.88
N LEU A 160 24.71 -4.84 -13.45
CA LEU A 160 24.23 -3.75 -14.31
C LEU A 160 24.77 -2.42 -13.80
N ALA A 161 25.35 -1.64 -14.72
CA ALA A 161 25.72 -0.26 -14.43
C ALA A 161 24.55 0.67 -14.73
N TYR A 162 24.42 1.75 -13.95
CA TYR A 162 23.37 2.75 -14.11
C TYR A 162 23.91 4.18 -14.08
N ASP A 163 23.22 5.07 -14.77
CA ASP A 163 23.36 6.53 -14.59
C ASP A 163 22.36 7.02 -13.54
N CYS A 164 21.14 6.44 -13.54
CA CYS A 164 20.11 6.67 -12.53
C CYS A 164 19.54 5.33 -12.03
N LEU A 165 19.30 5.24 -10.71
CA LEU A 165 18.73 4.06 -10.07
C LEU A 165 17.43 4.41 -9.36
N VAL A 166 16.35 3.67 -9.65
CA VAL A 166 15.07 3.75 -8.95
C VAL A 166 14.85 2.49 -8.13
N VAL A 167 14.85 2.62 -6.81
CA VAL A 167 14.68 1.53 -5.85
C VAL A 167 13.23 1.47 -5.38
N ALA A 168 12.49 0.44 -5.79
CA ALA A 168 11.08 0.22 -5.46
C ALA A 168 10.86 -1.22 -4.93
N LEU A 169 11.78 -1.68 -4.06
CA LEU A 169 11.85 -3.08 -3.60
C LEU A 169 10.78 -3.43 -2.55
N GLY A 170 10.01 -2.45 -2.06
CA GLY A 170 9.00 -2.65 -1.04
C GLY A 170 9.59 -3.11 0.30
N ALA A 171 8.75 -3.72 1.14
CA ALA A 171 9.12 -4.24 2.45
C ALA A 171 8.83 -5.75 2.54
N LYS A 172 9.40 -6.43 3.55
CA LYS A 172 9.05 -7.79 3.94
C LYS A 172 8.15 -7.79 5.18
N ALA A 173 7.55 -8.93 5.50
CA ALA A 173 6.87 -9.10 6.80
C ALA A 173 7.89 -8.96 7.94
N ASN A 174 7.45 -8.38 9.05
CA ASN A 174 8.26 -8.24 10.27
C ASN A 174 7.71 -9.17 11.34
N THR A 175 8.54 -10.09 11.81
CA THR A 175 8.19 -11.02 12.89
C THR A 175 8.43 -10.46 14.28
N PHE A 176 9.00 -9.26 14.39
CA PHE A 176 9.46 -8.64 15.64
C PHE A 176 10.41 -9.56 16.44
N ASN A 177 11.11 -10.46 15.75
CA ASN A 177 11.94 -11.52 16.31
C ASN A 177 11.17 -12.45 17.26
N THR A 178 9.86 -12.59 17.10
CA THR A 178 9.03 -13.48 17.89
C THR A 178 9.35 -14.93 17.53
N PRO A 179 9.78 -15.77 18.50
CA PRO A 179 10.18 -17.15 18.24
C PRO A 179 9.05 -17.96 17.60
N GLY A 180 9.41 -18.77 16.58
CA GLY A 180 8.53 -19.70 15.91
C GLY A 180 7.54 -19.08 14.90
N VAL A 181 7.55 -17.76 14.69
CA VAL A 181 6.66 -17.10 13.70
C VAL A 181 7.03 -17.49 12.28
N VAL A 182 8.32 -17.56 11.96
CA VAL A 182 8.78 -17.89 10.60
C VAL A 182 8.41 -19.33 10.25
N GLU A 183 8.50 -20.24 11.21
CA GLU A 183 8.33 -21.67 11.04
C GLU A 183 6.85 -22.09 11.04
N ASN A 184 6.01 -21.40 11.84
CA ASN A 184 4.66 -21.88 12.16
C ASN A 184 3.53 -20.95 11.69
N CYS A 185 3.83 -19.77 11.12
CA CYS A 185 2.80 -18.85 10.66
C CYS A 185 2.79 -18.70 9.13
N HIS A 186 1.62 -18.49 8.57
CA HIS A 186 1.47 -17.96 7.22
C HIS A 186 1.55 -16.43 7.24
N PHE A 187 2.23 -15.86 6.28
CA PHE A 187 2.18 -14.42 6.02
C PHE A 187 1.13 -14.10 4.96
N LEU A 188 0.71 -12.84 4.84
CA LEU A 188 -0.22 -12.41 3.80
C LEU A 188 0.28 -11.10 3.16
N LYS A 189 1.30 -11.24 2.32
CA LYS A 189 1.90 -10.10 1.62
C LYS A 189 2.01 -10.32 0.11
N GLU A 190 2.07 -11.58 -0.31
CA GLU A 190 2.31 -11.97 -1.69
C GLU A 190 1.24 -12.98 -2.16
N ILE A 191 1.14 -13.18 -3.48
CA ILE A 191 0.17 -14.12 -4.08
C ILE A 191 0.37 -15.55 -3.55
N GLU A 192 1.62 -15.98 -3.47
CA GLU A 192 1.99 -17.30 -2.99
C GLU A 192 1.56 -17.52 -1.53
N ASP A 193 1.59 -16.45 -0.72
CA ASP A 193 1.10 -16.49 0.65
C ASP A 193 -0.40 -16.76 0.68
N ALA A 194 -1.17 -16.02 -0.12
CA ALA A 194 -2.62 -16.19 -0.18
C ALA A 194 -3.02 -17.59 -0.65
N GLN A 195 -2.32 -18.15 -1.64
CA GLN A 195 -2.54 -19.52 -2.11
C GLN A 195 -2.19 -20.56 -1.04
N LYS A 196 -1.10 -20.36 -0.28
CA LYS A 196 -0.74 -21.25 0.85
C LYS A 196 -1.79 -21.19 1.96
N ILE A 197 -2.31 -20.01 2.27
CA ILE A 197 -3.38 -19.84 3.26
C ILE A 197 -4.64 -20.60 2.79
N ARG A 198 -5.09 -20.40 1.55
CA ARG A 198 -6.25 -21.11 0.98
C ARG A 198 -6.12 -22.63 1.13
N ARG A 199 -4.98 -23.18 0.71
CA ARG A 199 -4.70 -24.62 0.87
C ARG A 199 -4.70 -25.06 2.33
N SER A 200 -4.11 -24.23 3.22
CA SER A 200 -4.05 -24.55 4.65
C SER A 200 -5.43 -24.53 5.31
N VAL A 201 -6.31 -23.60 4.94
CA VAL A 201 -7.71 -23.59 5.41
C VAL A 201 -8.40 -24.90 5.05
N MET A 202 -8.35 -25.32 3.78
CA MET A 202 -8.96 -26.59 3.33
C MET A 202 -8.38 -27.80 4.07
N ASN A 203 -7.04 -27.85 4.22
CA ASN A 203 -6.38 -28.92 4.96
C ASN A 203 -6.82 -28.99 6.44
N CYS A 204 -7.16 -27.86 7.06
CA CYS A 204 -7.69 -27.84 8.41
C CYS A 204 -9.08 -28.50 8.48
N PHE A 205 -9.96 -28.21 7.53
CA PHE A 205 -11.29 -28.83 7.45
C PHE A 205 -11.21 -30.32 7.13
N GLU A 206 -10.38 -30.72 6.16
CA GLU A 206 -10.17 -32.13 5.83
C GLU A 206 -9.65 -32.93 7.03
N ARG A 207 -8.64 -32.39 7.74
CA ARG A 207 -8.13 -33.03 8.96
C ARG A 207 -9.19 -33.13 10.04
N ALA A 208 -9.97 -32.08 10.28
CA ALA A 208 -11.03 -32.08 11.30
C ALA A 208 -12.16 -33.08 10.98
N SER A 209 -12.31 -33.48 9.71
CA SER A 209 -13.32 -34.41 9.25
C SER A 209 -12.92 -35.89 9.36
N LEU A 210 -11.65 -36.19 9.73
CA LEU A 210 -11.18 -37.54 9.91
C LEU A 210 -11.96 -38.29 11.02
N PRO A 211 -12.26 -39.60 10.84
CA PRO A 211 -13.20 -40.32 11.70
C PRO A 211 -12.72 -40.52 13.15
N ASN A 212 -11.43 -40.66 13.36
CA ASN A 212 -10.86 -41.08 14.66
C ASN A 212 -10.43 -39.93 15.56
N LEU A 213 -10.88 -38.72 15.30
CA LEU A 213 -10.54 -37.55 16.10
C LEU A 213 -11.57 -37.31 17.22
N THR A 214 -11.06 -36.94 18.38
CA THR A 214 -11.89 -36.39 19.47
C THR A 214 -12.44 -35.03 19.07
N GLU A 215 -13.51 -34.59 19.73
CA GLU A 215 -14.08 -33.26 19.47
C GLU A 215 -13.06 -32.14 19.78
N GLU A 216 -12.24 -32.32 20.80
CA GLU A 216 -11.18 -31.37 21.16
C GLU A 216 -10.13 -31.25 20.05
N GLU A 217 -9.69 -32.36 19.46
CA GLU A 217 -8.76 -32.37 18.32
C GLU A 217 -9.38 -31.73 17.09
N ARG A 218 -10.66 -31.97 16.83
CA ARG A 218 -11.40 -31.31 15.73
C ARG A 218 -11.45 -29.80 15.95
N ARG A 219 -11.82 -29.34 17.17
CA ARG A 219 -11.83 -27.92 17.53
C ARG A 219 -10.46 -27.26 17.32
N LYS A 220 -9.37 -27.91 17.71
CA LYS A 220 -8.00 -27.42 17.49
C LYS A 220 -7.70 -27.26 16.01
N ASN A 221 -8.07 -28.24 15.16
CA ASN A 221 -7.80 -28.19 13.72
C ASN A 221 -8.51 -27.04 13.03
N VAL A 222 -9.72 -26.64 13.45
CA VAL A 222 -10.49 -25.55 12.85
C VAL A 222 -10.50 -24.26 13.66
N HIS A 223 -9.51 -24.11 14.55
CA HIS A 223 -9.27 -22.84 15.21
C HIS A 223 -8.26 -22.01 14.39
N PHE A 224 -8.73 -20.96 13.77
CA PHE A 224 -7.95 -20.03 12.95
C PHE A 224 -7.58 -18.80 13.75
N VAL A 225 -6.30 -18.47 13.78
CA VAL A 225 -5.78 -17.32 14.53
C VAL A 225 -5.18 -16.31 13.58
N VAL A 226 -5.62 -15.06 13.66
CA VAL A 226 -5.10 -13.93 12.90
C VAL A 226 -4.35 -13.00 13.86
N VAL A 227 -3.08 -12.74 13.57
CA VAL A 227 -2.26 -11.82 14.38
C VAL A 227 -2.12 -10.49 13.65
N GLY A 228 -2.68 -9.45 14.24
CA GLY A 228 -2.73 -8.08 13.72
C GLY A 228 -4.14 -7.60 13.39
N GLY A 229 -4.60 -6.59 14.11
CA GLY A 229 -5.88 -5.90 13.92
C GLY A 229 -5.87 -4.77 12.88
N GLY A 230 -4.84 -4.73 12.02
CA GLY A 230 -4.79 -3.83 10.88
C GLY A 230 -5.71 -4.27 9.72
N PRO A 231 -5.83 -3.46 8.64
CA PRO A 231 -6.74 -3.76 7.54
C PRO A 231 -6.58 -5.17 6.96
N THR A 232 -5.36 -5.60 6.69
CA THR A 232 -5.09 -6.93 6.10
C THR A 232 -5.62 -8.08 6.96
N GLY A 233 -5.39 -8.03 8.27
CA GLY A 233 -5.86 -9.09 9.19
C GLY A 233 -7.36 -9.08 9.37
N ILE A 234 -7.96 -7.90 9.45
CA ILE A 234 -9.41 -7.72 9.60
C ILE A 234 -10.14 -8.17 8.33
N GLU A 235 -9.66 -7.76 7.16
CA GLU A 235 -10.23 -8.18 5.87
C GLU A 235 -10.12 -9.70 5.67
N PHE A 236 -8.97 -10.30 6.04
CA PHE A 236 -8.81 -11.75 5.98
C PHE A 236 -9.75 -12.47 6.96
N ALA A 237 -9.86 -12.01 8.20
CA ALA A 237 -10.75 -12.62 9.18
C ALA A 237 -12.22 -12.56 8.74
N ALA A 238 -12.63 -11.46 8.13
CA ALA A 238 -13.97 -11.27 7.58
C ALA A 238 -14.23 -12.18 6.36
N GLU A 239 -13.30 -12.25 5.41
CA GLU A 239 -13.39 -13.14 4.24
C GLU A 239 -13.42 -14.62 4.66
N LEU A 240 -12.58 -15.01 5.64
CA LEU A 240 -12.58 -16.37 6.17
C LEU A 240 -13.91 -16.70 6.86
N HIS A 241 -14.48 -15.77 7.63
CA HIS A 241 -15.78 -15.97 8.26
C HIS A 241 -16.87 -16.19 7.22
N ASP A 242 -16.92 -15.36 6.18
CA ASP A 242 -17.90 -15.50 5.10
C ASP A 242 -17.70 -16.84 4.35
N TYR A 243 -16.44 -17.23 4.08
CA TYR A 243 -16.15 -18.53 3.43
C TYR A 243 -16.61 -19.71 4.28
N VAL A 244 -16.37 -19.65 5.58
CA VAL A 244 -16.84 -20.69 6.52
C VAL A 244 -18.35 -20.77 6.56
N THR A 245 -19.04 -19.66 6.69
CA THR A 245 -20.50 -19.64 6.89
C THR A 245 -21.31 -19.86 5.62
N GLU A 246 -20.83 -19.36 4.49
CA GLU A 246 -21.57 -19.43 3.23
C GLU A 246 -21.28 -20.75 2.44
N ASP A 247 -20.04 -21.24 2.49
CA ASP A 247 -19.60 -22.36 1.65
C ASP A 247 -19.20 -23.61 2.49
N LEU A 248 -18.24 -23.45 3.42
CA LEU A 248 -17.67 -24.62 4.13
C LEU A 248 -18.63 -25.24 5.13
N ALA A 249 -19.55 -24.48 5.72
CA ALA A 249 -20.59 -25.01 6.61
C ALA A 249 -21.51 -26.01 5.89
N ILE A 250 -21.69 -25.85 4.58
CA ILE A 250 -22.49 -26.76 3.75
C ILE A 250 -21.68 -28.02 3.41
N LEU A 251 -20.39 -27.86 3.09
CA LEU A 251 -19.52 -28.96 2.69
C LEU A 251 -19.08 -29.83 3.88
N TYR A 252 -18.92 -29.23 5.06
CA TYR A 252 -18.43 -29.89 6.28
C TYR A 252 -19.42 -29.75 7.46
N PRO A 253 -20.67 -30.28 7.36
CA PRO A 253 -21.73 -30.07 8.35
C PRO A 253 -21.35 -30.61 9.74
N GLY A 254 -20.51 -31.64 9.81
CA GLY A 254 -20.04 -32.23 11.09
C GLY A 254 -18.95 -31.43 11.79
N VAL A 255 -18.43 -30.38 11.19
CA VAL A 255 -17.32 -29.56 11.73
C VAL A 255 -17.71 -28.10 11.90
N LYS A 256 -18.74 -27.62 11.23
CA LYS A 256 -19.12 -26.21 11.14
C LYS A 256 -19.24 -25.51 12.51
N ASP A 257 -19.86 -26.17 13.48
CA ASP A 257 -20.13 -25.62 14.81
C ASP A 257 -18.89 -25.64 15.73
N LEU A 258 -17.80 -26.25 15.28
CA LEU A 258 -16.52 -26.31 15.98
C LEU A 258 -15.54 -25.22 15.55
N VAL A 259 -15.83 -24.54 14.43
CA VAL A 259 -14.94 -23.52 13.87
C VAL A 259 -14.84 -22.32 14.80
N LYS A 260 -13.62 -21.86 15.03
CA LYS A 260 -13.33 -20.66 15.77
C LYS A 260 -12.36 -19.77 15.00
N ILE A 261 -12.65 -18.45 14.95
CA ILE A 261 -11.76 -17.44 14.39
C ILE A 261 -11.41 -16.47 15.53
N SER A 262 -10.10 -16.30 15.80
CA SER A 262 -9.62 -15.36 16.80
C SER A 262 -8.67 -14.35 16.17
N VAL A 263 -8.88 -13.07 16.45
CA VAL A 263 -7.98 -11.97 16.04
C VAL A 263 -7.23 -11.46 17.26
N ILE A 264 -5.90 -11.44 17.21
CA ILE A 264 -5.03 -10.98 18.30
C ILE A 264 -4.43 -9.64 17.89
N GLU A 265 -4.65 -8.61 18.70
CA GLU A 265 -4.13 -7.26 18.49
C GLU A 265 -3.41 -6.77 19.75
N ALA A 266 -2.20 -6.22 19.55
CA ALA A 266 -1.40 -5.69 20.64
C ALA A 266 -1.92 -4.35 21.19
N GLY A 267 -2.60 -3.58 20.34
CA GLY A 267 -3.29 -2.35 20.71
C GLY A 267 -4.63 -2.60 21.40
N ASP A 268 -5.23 -1.53 21.86
CA ASP A 268 -6.54 -1.51 22.54
C ASP A 268 -7.72 -1.65 21.57
N HIS A 269 -7.52 -1.31 20.29
CA HIS A 269 -8.52 -1.35 19.23
C HIS A 269 -7.98 -1.93 17.94
N ILE A 270 -8.87 -2.51 17.12
CA ILE A 270 -8.60 -2.85 15.71
C ILE A 270 -8.76 -1.63 14.81
N LEU A 271 -8.22 -1.67 13.58
CA LEU A 271 -8.36 -0.62 12.55
C LEU A 271 -8.05 0.79 13.06
N THR A 272 -7.04 0.95 13.93
CA THR A 272 -6.67 2.23 14.57
C THR A 272 -6.30 3.35 13.60
N MET A 273 -6.05 3.02 12.32
CA MET A 273 -5.79 4.00 11.26
C MET A 273 -7.07 4.62 10.68
N PHE A 274 -8.24 4.08 11.00
CA PHE A 274 -9.55 4.60 10.59
C PHE A 274 -10.16 5.50 11.69
N ASP A 275 -11.21 6.20 11.32
CA ASP A 275 -12.02 6.96 12.28
C ASP A 275 -12.62 6.01 13.36
N LYS A 276 -12.72 6.52 14.57
CA LYS A 276 -13.24 5.76 15.74
C LYS A 276 -14.63 5.15 15.52
N ARG A 277 -15.48 5.76 14.69
CA ARG A 277 -16.81 5.23 14.34
C ARG A 277 -16.69 3.94 13.53
N ILE A 278 -15.71 3.86 12.61
CA ILE A 278 -15.43 2.65 11.83
C ILE A 278 -14.86 1.57 12.73
N THR A 279 -13.89 1.90 13.58
CA THR A 279 -13.32 1.00 14.58
C THR A 279 -14.40 0.36 15.44
N LYS A 280 -15.26 1.18 16.05
CA LYS A 280 -16.35 0.71 16.89
C LYS A 280 -17.33 -0.20 16.13
N PHE A 281 -17.74 0.20 14.93
CA PHE A 281 -18.63 -0.62 14.10
C PHE A 281 -18.00 -1.98 13.75
N ALA A 282 -16.70 -2.01 13.40
CA ALA A 282 -16.01 -3.25 13.06
C ALA A 282 -15.90 -4.19 14.27
N GLU A 283 -15.59 -3.67 15.45
CA GLU A 283 -15.52 -4.45 16.70
C GLU A 283 -16.89 -5.04 17.06
N GLU A 284 -17.95 -4.23 17.04
CA GLU A 284 -19.32 -4.68 17.29
C GLU A 284 -19.80 -5.72 16.26
N LYS A 285 -19.44 -5.54 14.99
CA LYS A 285 -19.77 -6.51 13.94
C LYS A 285 -19.07 -7.84 14.16
N PHE A 286 -17.77 -7.82 14.40
CA PHE A 286 -16.99 -9.05 14.64
C PHE A 286 -17.49 -9.82 15.86
N GLN A 287 -17.86 -9.11 16.93
CA GLN A 287 -18.48 -9.73 18.09
C GLN A 287 -19.82 -10.41 17.77
N ARG A 288 -20.69 -9.76 16.96
CA ARG A 288 -21.96 -10.35 16.49
C ARG A 288 -21.75 -11.57 15.61
N ASP A 289 -20.73 -11.52 14.75
CA ASP A 289 -20.39 -12.62 13.85
C ASP A 289 -19.66 -13.79 14.57
N GLY A 290 -19.39 -13.67 15.89
CA GLY A 290 -18.73 -14.71 16.67
C GLY A 290 -17.20 -14.76 16.48
N ILE A 291 -16.60 -13.74 15.86
CA ILE A 291 -15.13 -13.62 15.77
C ILE A 291 -14.59 -13.12 17.11
N ASP A 292 -13.68 -13.91 17.71
CA ASP A 292 -13.11 -13.65 19.03
C ASP A 292 -11.99 -12.60 18.95
N LEU A 293 -12.29 -11.35 19.34
CA LEU A 293 -11.32 -10.26 19.36
C LEU A 293 -10.54 -10.25 20.68
N LYS A 294 -9.22 -10.39 20.58
CA LYS A 294 -8.27 -10.32 21.70
C LYS A 294 -7.38 -9.10 21.56
N THR A 295 -7.88 -7.96 22.03
CA THR A 295 -7.13 -6.70 22.09
C THR A 295 -6.27 -6.62 23.35
N ASN A 296 -5.22 -5.79 23.32
CA ASN A 296 -4.21 -5.69 24.38
C ASN A 296 -3.39 -6.98 24.62
N PHE A 297 -3.29 -7.86 23.62
CA PHE A 297 -2.51 -9.08 23.70
C PHE A 297 -1.33 -9.05 22.74
N LYS A 298 -0.13 -9.16 23.26
CA LYS A 298 1.10 -9.29 22.48
C LYS A 298 1.47 -10.78 22.34
N VAL A 299 1.70 -11.23 21.11
CA VAL A 299 2.22 -12.57 20.86
C VAL A 299 3.69 -12.64 21.32
N VAL A 300 4.01 -13.66 22.11
CA VAL A 300 5.33 -13.89 22.70
C VAL A 300 6.08 -15.00 21.97
N LYS A 301 5.34 -16.06 21.58
CA LYS A 301 5.91 -17.25 20.94
C LYS A 301 4.82 -17.98 20.13
N VAL A 302 5.24 -18.62 19.05
CA VAL A 302 4.40 -19.56 18.29
C VAL A 302 5.10 -20.91 18.20
N SER A 303 4.49 -21.94 18.76
CA SER A 303 4.96 -23.33 18.58
C SER A 303 4.14 -24.01 17.47
N ASP A 304 4.48 -25.24 17.15
CA ASP A 304 3.74 -26.08 16.18
C ASP A 304 2.28 -26.40 16.60
N LYS A 305 1.94 -26.23 17.88
CA LYS A 305 0.63 -26.61 18.45
C LYS A 305 -0.14 -25.47 19.12
N ALA A 306 0.54 -24.40 19.50
CA ALA A 306 -0.07 -23.32 20.25
C ALA A 306 0.62 -21.98 20.04
N ILE A 307 -0.17 -20.91 20.08
CA ILE A 307 0.30 -19.54 20.14
C ILE A 307 0.24 -19.04 21.57
N THR A 308 1.37 -18.54 22.08
CA THR A 308 1.47 -17.96 23.41
C THR A 308 1.40 -16.43 23.29
N MET A 309 0.53 -15.84 24.07
CA MET A 309 0.33 -14.41 24.13
C MET A 309 0.37 -13.92 25.58
N SER A 310 0.72 -12.65 25.76
CA SER A 310 0.74 -12.01 27.08
C SER A 310 -0.08 -10.73 27.09
N ASN A 311 -0.70 -10.48 28.21
CA ASN A 311 -1.35 -9.22 28.55
C ASN A 311 -0.83 -8.74 29.89
N ARG A 312 -0.76 -7.43 30.10
CA ARG A 312 -0.26 -6.82 31.36
C ARG A 312 -1.06 -7.22 32.60
N SER A 313 -2.36 -7.52 32.44
CA SER A 313 -3.27 -7.82 33.54
C SER A 313 -3.40 -9.32 33.84
N THR A 314 -3.34 -10.19 32.83
CA THR A 314 -3.65 -11.63 32.95
C THR A 314 -2.42 -12.54 32.85
N GLY A 315 -1.24 -11.94 32.55
CA GLY A 315 -0.02 -12.72 32.32
C GLY A 315 0.01 -13.44 30.96
N GLU A 316 0.76 -14.55 30.90
CA GLU A 316 0.90 -15.35 29.68
C GLU A 316 -0.10 -16.50 29.66
N PHE A 317 -0.68 -16.75 28.50
CA PHE A 317 -1.47 -17.95 28.22
C PHE A 317 -1.32 -18.40 26.78
N SER A 318 -1.64 -19.66 26.54
CA SER A 318 -1.49 -20.28 25.22
C SER A 318 -2.84 -20.73 24.67
N LEU A 319 -3.02 -20.51 23.36
CA LEU A 319 -4.18 -20.98 22.59
C LEU A 319 -3.73 -22.05 21.59
N PRO A 320 -4.39 -23.22 21.56
CA PRO A 320 -4.19 -24.17 20.48
C PRO A 320 -4.76 -23.61 19.18
N TYR A 321 -4.19 -23.99 18.05
CA TYR A 321 -4.63 -23.55 16.72
C TYR A 321 -4.48 -24.63 15.65
N GLY A 322 -5.26 -24.51 14.58
CA GLY A 322 -5.08 -25.26 13.34
C GLY A 322 -4.22 -24.50 12.32
N MET A 323 -4.36 -23.16 12.28
CA MET A 323 -3.59 -22.28 11.40
C MET A 323 -3.44 -20.89 12.03
N VAL A 324 -2.24 -20.28 11.83
CA VAL A 324 -1.97 -18.89 12.21
C VAL A 324 -1.62 -18.08 10.99
N VAL A 325 -2.26 -16.92 10.82
CA VAL A 325 -1.89 -15.90 9.82
C VAL A 325 -1.29 -14.67 10.51
N TRP A 326 -0.05 -14.36 10.16
CA TRP A 326 0.69 -13.21 10.67
C TRP A 326 0.56 -12.04 9.70
N SER A 327 -0.31 -11.09 10.03
CA SER A 327 -0.64 -9.92 9.19
C SER A 327 -0.19 -8.59 9.80
N THR A 328 0.77 -8.63 10.73
CA THR A 328 1.25 -7.44 11.45
C THR A 328 2.72 -7.14 11.14
N GLY A 329 3.00 -5.84 11.01
CA GLY A 329 4.35 -5.32 10.86
C GLY A 329 4.97 -5.50 9.48
N ILE A 330 5.77 -4.50 9.10
CA ILE A 330 6.62 -4.51 7.91
C ILE A 330 8.07 -4.28 8.32
N GLY A 331 8.99 -4.88 7.58
CA GLY A 331 10.43 -4.81 7.84
C GLY A 331 11.23 -4.50 6.58
N THR A 332 12.39 -3.92 6.78
CA THR A 332 13.33 -3.57 5.73
C THR A 332 14.01 -4.81 5.16
N ARG A 333 14.12 -4.89 3.83
CA ARG A 333 14.82 -5.99 3.15
C ARG A 333 16.34 -5.94 3.42
N PRO A 334 17.04 -7.08 3.45
CA PRO A 334 18.49 -7.12 3.70
C PRO A 334 19.31 -6.23 2.77
N VAL A 335 19.02 -6.22 1.46
CA VAL A 335 19.69 -5.38 0.47
C VAL A 335 19.54 -3.88 0.77
N MET A 336 18.41 -3.48 1.36
CA MET A 336 18.18 -2.10 1.78
C MET A 336 18.98 -1.76 3.04
N LEU A 337 19.10 -2.69 3.99
CA LEU A 337 19.93 -2.51 5.18
C LEU A 337 21.40 -2.34 4.80
N ASP A 338 21.86 -3.09 3.79
CA ASP A 338 23.22 -2.96 3.26
C ASP A 338 23.42 -1.59 2.59
N LEU A 339 22.50 -1.15 1.72
CA LEU A 339 22.53 0.19 1.12
C LEU A 339 22.54 1.29 2.19
N MET A 340 21.71 1.18 3.21
CA MET A 340 21.62 2.16 4.31
C MET A 340 22.96 2.31 5.04
N LYS A 341 23.71 1.22 5.24
CA LYS A 341 25.08 1.28 5.81
C LYS A 341 26.03 2.06 4.92
N GLN A 342 25.98 1.82 3.61
CA GLN A 342 26.87 2.46 2.64
C GLN A 342 26.62 3.98 2.51
N VAL A 343 25.37 4.44 2.72
CA VAL A 343 24.97 5.86 2.63
C VAL A 343 24.87 6.56 3.99
N ASN A 344 25.51 6.01 5.03
CA ASN A 344 25.53 6.57 6.40
C ASN A 344 24.15 6.69 7.05
N GLN A 345 23.22 5.77 6.77
CA GLN A 345 21.89 5.73 7.34
C GLN A 345 21.64 4.48 8.23
N ALA A 346 22.68 3.82 8.73
CA ALA A 346 22.58 2.55 9.46
C ALA A 346 21.69 2.57 10.71
N GLY A 347 21.52 3.74 11.36
CA GLY A 347 20.65 3.90 12.54
C GLY A 347 19.17 4.06 12.26
N ARG A 348 18.73 4.07 11.00
CA ARG A 348 17.33 4.25 10.61
C ARG A 348 16.64 2.91 10.40
N ARG A 349 15.30 2.88 10.58
CA ARG A 349 14.49 1.69 10.28
C ARG A 349 14.23 1.50 8.79
N VAL A 350 14.17 2.60 8.03
CA VAL A 350 13.83 2.64 6.61
C VAL A 350 14.74 3.68 5.95
N LEU A 351 15.11 3.46 4.70
CA LEU A 351 15.94 4.36 3.92
C LEU A 351 15.29 5.75 3.81
N ALA A 352 16.03 6.80 4.13
CA ALA A 352 15.54 8.18 4.06
C ALA A 352 15.84 8.81 2.70
N THR A 353 14.84 9.51 2.18
CA THR A 353 14.94 10.33 0.96
C THR A 353 14.65 11.79 1.29
N ASP A 354 15.00 12.67 0.37
CA ASP A 354 14.48 14.02 0.35
C ASP A 354 13.02 14.06 -0.17
N GLU A 355 12.46 15.23 -0.28
CA GLU A 355 11.06 15.42 -0.71
C GLU A 355 10.85 15.21 -2.23
N TRP A 356 11.92 15.01 -3.00
CA TRP A 356 11.91 14.61 -4.40
C TRP A 356 12.21 13.12 -4.59
N LEU A 357 12.18 12.35 -3.50
CA LEU A 357 12.41 10.91 -3.45
C LEU A 357 13.85 10.48 -3.74
N ARG A 358 14.80 11.40 -3.69
CA ARG A 358 16.23 11.13 -3.85
C ARG A 358 16.81 10.65 -2.52
N VAL A 359 17.60 9.61 -2.57
CA VAL A 359 18.25 9.04 -1.37
C VAL A 359 19.23 10.03 -0.77
N LEU A 360 19.10 10.32 0.52
CA LEU A 360 20.03 11.18 1.21
C LEU A 360 21.43 10.55 1.21
N GLY A 361 22.40 11.31 0.71
CA GLY A 361 23.79 10.83 0.52
C GLY A 361 24.09 10.25 -0.87
N CYS A 362 23.09 10.21 -1.80
CA CYS A 362 23.30 9.78 -3.18
C CYS A 362 22.57 10.70 -4.15
N SER A 363 23.26 11.20 -5.18
CA SER A 363 22.67 12.11 -6.17
C SER A 363 21.82 11.39 -7.21
N ASP A 364 22.17 10.15 -7.56
CA ASP A 364 21.63 9.42 -8.72
C ASP A 364 20.75 8.23 -8.32
N VAL A 365 20.41 8.11 -7.02
CA VAL A 365 19.60 7.03 -6.47
C VAL A 365 18.30 7.61 -5.91
N TYR A 366 17.19 7.07 -6.36
CA TYR A 366 15.84 7.41 -5.91
C TYR A 366 15.19 6.21 -5.25
N ALA A 367 14.39 6.41 -4.21
CA ALA A 367 13.72 5.31 -3.51
C ALA A 367 12.26 5.64 -3.19
N LEU A 368 11.36 4.69 -3.47
CA LEU A 368 9.90 4.90 -3.38
C LEU A 368 9.18 3.69 -2.78
N GLY A 369 7.98 3.94 -2.26
CA GLY A 369 7.12 2.94 -1.63
C GLY A 369 7.66 2.48 -0.28
N ASP A 370 7.29 1.27 0.13
CA ASP A 370 7.54 0.77 1.49
C ASP A 370 9.03 0.59 1.85
N CYS A 371 9.95 0.66 0.89
CA CYS A 371 11.39 0.56 1.15
C CYS A 371 12.04 1.88 1.58
N ALA A 372 11.31 3.00 1.48
CA ALA A 372 11.83 4.33 1.77
C ALA A 372 10.83 5.20 2.53
N THR A 373 11.33 6.25 3.17
CA THR A 373 10.52 7.29 3.81
C THR A 373 11.10 8.66 3.52
N ILE A 374 10.22 9.64 3.30
CA ILE A 374 10.65 11.03 3.10
C ILE A 374 11.07 11.59 4.45
N SER A 375 12.31 12.09 4.53
CA SER A 375 12.79 12.84 5.67
C SER A 375 12.26 14.27 5.59
N GLN A 376 11.12 14.49 6.22
CA GLN A 376 10.53 15.83 6.25
C GLN A 376 11.41 16.76 7.09
N ARG A 377 11.76 17.93 6.53
CA ARG A 377 12.47 18.97 7.25
C ARG A 377 11.58 19.58 8.33
N ARG A 378 12.19 19.92 9.44
CA ARG A 378 11.52 20.64 10.51
C ARG A 378 11.56 22.14 10.24
N VAL A 379 10.43 22.81 10.43
CA VAL A 379 10.37 24.27 10.29
C VAL A 379 11.36 24.97 11.22
N MET A 380 11.51 24.41 12.42
CA MET A 380 12.40 24.98 13.45
C MET A 380 13.89 24.91 13.08
N GLU A 381 14.32 23.98 12.20
CA GLU A 381 15.71 23.92 11.73
C GLU A 381 16.06 25.10 10.80
N ASP A 382 15.09 25.55 10.00
CA ASP A 382 15.29 26.59 8.99
C ASP A 382 14.70 27.95 9.42
N ILE A 383 14.20 28.08 10.66
CA ILE A 383 13.39 29.24 11.09
C ILE A 383 14.14 30.58 10.99
N ALA A 384 15.45 30.59 11.26
CA ALA A 384 16.26 31.78 11.16
C ALA A 384 16.43 32.24 9.69
N GLU A 385 16.57 31.29 8.75
CA GLU A 385 16.65 31.59 7.32
C GLU A 385 15.30 32.08 6.80
N ILE A 386 14.21 31.44 7.23
CA ILE A 386 12.84 31.85 6.90
C ILE A 386 12.58 33.27 7.36
N PHE A 387 12.94 33.58 8.60
CA PHE A 387 12.78 34.91 9.18
C PHE A 387 13.56 35.96 8.38
N LYS A 388 14.85 35.71 8.11
CA LYS A 388 15.71 36.63 7.35
C LYS A 388 15.20 36.90 5.94
N VAL A 389 14.59 35.92 5.29
CA VAL A 389 14.01 36.08 3.94
C VAL A 389 12.66 36.80 3.98
N ALA A 390 11.92 36.66 5.08
CA ALA A 390 10.65 37.34 5.30
C ALA A 390 10.82 38.81 5.65
N ASP A 391 11.81 39.13 6.50
CA ASP A 391 12.18 40.50 6.91
C ASP A 391 12.85 41.23 5.73
N LYS A 392 12.02 41.90 4.92
CA LYS A 392 12.48 42.54 3.69
C LYS A 392 13.12 43.91 3.94
N ASP A 393 12.70 44.58 4.99
CA ASP A 393 13.15 45.93 5.37
C ASP A 393 14.30 45.88 6.37
N ASN A 394 14.71 44.67 6.81
CA ASN A 394 15.72 44.44 7.84
C ASN A 394 15.40 45.13 9.17
N SER A 395 14.13 45.24 9.52
CA SER A 395 13.68 45.86 10.77
C SER A 395 13.95 44.98 12.00
N GLY A 396 14.22 43.66 11.80
CA GLY A 396 14.36 42.69 12.87
C GLY A 396 13.02 42.20 13.42
N THR A 397 11.90 42.65 12.81
CA THR A 397 10.54 42.21 13.10
C THR A 397 9.81 41.84 11.82
N LEU A 398 8.78 40.99 11.90
CA LEU A 398 7.95 40.62 10.75
C LEU A 398 6.57 41.25 10.88
N THR A 399 6.16 41.97 9.87
CA THR A 399 4.79 42.45 9.72
C THR A 399 3.89 41.32 9.20
N VAL A 400 2.58 41.38 9.47
CA VAL A 400 1.59 40.39 8.95
C VAL A 400 1.65 40.33 7.42
N LYS A 401 1.95 41.42 6.74
CA LYS A 401 2.09 41.48 5.29
C LYS A 401 3.30 40.67 4.79
N GLU A 402 4.44 40.81 5.43
CA GLU A 402 5.66 40.05 5.10
C GLU A 402 5.49 38.56 5.33
N ILE A 403 4.81 38.20 6.43
CA ILE A 403 4.49 36.80 6.72
C ILE A 403 3.55 36.22 5.64
N LYS A 404 2.47 36.93 5.28
CA LYS A 404 1.56 36.49 4.20
C LYS A 404 2.31 36.30 2.87
N ASP A 405 3.23 37.17 2.61
CA ASP A 405 4.02 37.13 1.39
C ASP A 405 4.93 35.88 1.25
N VAL A 406 5.41 35.29 2.35
CA VAL A 406 6.24 34.08 2.36
C VAL A 406 5.46 32.82 2.73
N LEU A 407 4.21 32.97 3.17
CA LEU A 407 3.40 31.88 3.68
C LEU A 407 3.19 30.75 2.67
N ASP A 408 2.88 31.09 1.42
CA ASP A 408 2.71 30.11 0.36
C ASP A 408 3.98 29.27 0.16
N ASP A 409 5.15 29.93 0.24
CA ASP A 409 6.43 29.25 0.14
C ASP A 409 6.71 28.38 1.37
N ILE A 410 6.35 28.84 2.57
CA ILE A 410 6.44 28.07 3.81
C ILE A 410 5.53 26.84 3.72
N CYS A 411 4.27 26.99 3.33
CA CYS A 411 3.33 25.87 3.19
C CYS A 411 3.76 24.88 2.08
N VAL A 412 4.36 25.37 1.00
CA VAL A 412 4.94 24.51 -0.04
C VAL A 412 6.14 23.74 0.50
N ARG A 413 6.96 24.36 1.32
CA ARG A 413 8.18 23.76 1.87
C ARG A 413 7.92 22.85 3.06
N TYR A 414 7.01 23.23 3.92
CA TYR A 414 6.70 22.56 5.18
C TYR A 414 5.23 22.19 5.23
N PRO A 415 4.83 21.05 4.62
CA PRO A 415 3.42 20.61 4.56
C PRO A 415 2.78 20.42 5.93
N GLN A 416 3.59 20.20 6.98
CA GLN A 416 3.11 20.14 8.35
C GLN A 416 2.49 21.46 8.84
N VAL A 417 2.85 22.60 8.28
CA VAL A 417 2.23 23.91 8.60
C VAL A 417 0.76 23.91 8.17
N GLU A 418 0.50 23.54 6.92
CA GLU A 418 -0.86 23.46 6.40
C GLU A 418 -1.69 22.41 7.16
N LEU A 419 -1.10 21.27 7.49
CA LEU A 419 -1.76 20.22 8.27
C LEU A 419 -2.10 20.68 9.68
N TYR A 420 -1.19 21.40 10.35
CA TYR A 420 -1.42 21.96 11.67
C TYR A 420 -2.57 22.96 11.67
N MET A 421 -2.57 23.89 10.71
CA MET A 421 -3.63 24.87 10.54
C MET A 421 -5.01 24.22 10.33
N LYS A 422 -5.07 23.18 9.47
CA LYS A 422 -6.30 22.40 9.26
C LYS A 422 -6.76 21.67 10.52
N THR A 423 -5.84 21.04 11.24
CA THR A 423 -6.16 20.31 12.49
C THR A 423 -6.73 21.22 13.56
N LYS A 424 -6.24 22.45 13.63
CA LYS A 424 -6.71 23.50 14.56
C LYS A 424 -7.90 24.29 14.04
N GLN A 425 -8.42 23.97 12.85
CA GLN A 425 -9.50 24.69 12.17
C GLN A 425 -9.21 26.19 11.96
N MET A 426 -7.93 26.54 11.79
CA MET A 426 -7.49 27.89 11.52
C MET A 426 -7.81 28.28 10.08
N LYS A 427 -8.39 29.46 9.87
CA LYS A 427 -8.76 29.95 8.54
C LYS A 427 -7.55 30.47 7.77
N ASP A 428 -6.66 31.13 8.48
CA ASP A 428 -5.41 31.66 7.94
C ASP A 428 -4.30 31.66 8.99
N PHE A 429 -3.12 32.07 8.57
CA PHE A 429 -1.93 32.15 9.45
C PHE A 429 -2.08 33.21 10.57
N SER A 430 -2.98 34.16 10.40
CA SER A 430 -3.28 35.14 11.45
C SER A 430 -3.84 34.45 12.71
N ASP A 431 -4.57 33.33 12.52
CA ASP A 431 -5.10 32.57 13.65
C ASP A 431 -3.99 31.79 14.38
N LEU A 432 -2.95 31.33 13.66
CA LEU A 432 -1.75 30.73 14.27
C LEU A 432 -1.00 31.75 15.13
N LEU A 433 -0.94 33.00 14.70
CA LEU A 433 -0.30 34.07 15.44
C LEU A 433 -1.09 34.48 16.68
N LYS A 434 -2.43 34.45 16.62
CA LYS A 434 -3.31 34.70 17.78
C LYS A 434 -3.16 33.65 18.88
N GLU A 435 -2.93 32.38 18.51
CA GLU A 435 -2.69 31.31 19.48
C GLU A 435 -1.43 31.56 20.30
N SER A 436 -0.45 32.27 19.74
CA SER A 436 0.79 32.64 20.45
C SER A 436 0.67 33.89 21.32
N ARG A 437 -0.33 34.78 21.07
CA ARG A 437 -0.58 36.04 21.82
C ARG A 437 -2.06 36.26 22.04
N SER A 438 -2.51 36.17 23.26
CA SER A 438 -3.93 36.15 23.62
C SER A 438 -4.69 37.49 23.55
N ASN A 439 -4.15 38.64 23.13
CA ASN A 439 -4.89 39.92 23.19
C ASN A 439 -4.39 41.08 22.30
N ALA A 440 -3.97 40.92 21.06
CA ALA A 440 -3.55 42.06 20.22
C ALA A 440 -4.40 42.28 18.96
N LYS A 441 -4.64 43.54 18.56
CA LYS A 441 -5.28 43.89 17.28
C LYS A 441 -4.36 43.53 16.12
N LEU A 442 -4.91 42.82 15.11
CA LEU A 442 -4.20 42.15 14.03
C LEU A 442 -3.35 43.08 13.12
N GLU A 443 -3.71 44.36 12.96
CA GLU A 443 -3.10 45.24 11.94
C GLU A 443 -1.78 45.87 12.36
N SER A 444 -1.42 45.80 13.64
CA SER A 444 -0.21 46.41 14.21
C SER A 444 0.74 45.41 14.86
N ILE A 445 0.67 44.13 14.48
CA ILE A 445 1.51 43.10 15.10
C ILE A 445 2.84 43.03 14.34
N GLU A 446 3.89 43.46 14.98
CA GLU A 446 5.27 43.17 14.64
C GLU A 446 5.75 41.98 15.45
N LEU A 447 6.24 40.94 14.76
CA LEU A 447 6.70 39.69 15.36
C LEU A 447 8.21 39.64 15.40
N SER A 448 8.77 39.51 16.59
CA SER A 448 10.17 39.15 16.75
C SER A 448 10.43 37.72 16.30
N ILE A 449 11.69 37.37 16.04
CA ILE A 449 12.09 36.00 15.71
C ILE A 449 11.66 35.02 16.80
N GLU A 450 11.60 35.42 18.05
CA GLU A 450 11.20 34.59 19.18
C GLU A 450 9.71 34.29 19.21
N ASP A 451 8.89 35.28 18.89
CA ASP A 451 7.45 35.10 18.76
C ASP A 451 7.11 34.23 17.55
N PHE A 452 7.83 34.38 16.43
CA PHE A 452 7.69 33.58 15.25
C PHE A 452 8.09 32.11 15.52
N LYS A 453 9.19 31.86 16.24
CA LYS A 453 9.59 30.56 16.74
C LYS A 453 8.50 29.92 17.60
N LYS A 454 7.93 30.70 18.52
CA LYS A 454 6.89 30.23 19.44
C LYS A 454 5.61 29.82 18.71
N ALA A 455 5.21 30.58 17.69
CA ALA A 455 4.05 30.26 16.86
C ALA A 455 4.22 28.94 16.08
N LEU A 456 5.43 28.64 15.62
CA LEU A 456 5.73 27.47 14.80
C LEU A 456 6.26 26.27 15.57
N CYS A 457 6.60 26.38 16.86
CA CYS A 457 7.21 25.29 17.62
C CYS A 457 6.36 24.01 17.69
N ASN A 458 5.04 24.15 17.69
CA ASN A 458 4.10 23.02 17.73
C ASN A 458 3.82 22.39 16.36
N VAL A 459 4.19 23.06 15.27
CA VAL A 459 3.92 22.60 13.91
C VAL A 459 4.71 21.32 13.61
N ASP A 460 5.96 21.26 14.06
CA ASP A 460 6.81 20.09 13.85
C ASP A 460 6.33 18.83 14.58
N SER A 461 5.44 18.96 15.57
CA SER A 461 4.77 17.81 16.19
C SER A 461 3.83 17.06 15.23
N GLN A 462 3.40 17.71 14.15
CA GLN A 462 2.55 17.11 13.12
C GLN A 462 3.34 16.37 12.01
N VAL A 463 4.66 16.40 12.09
CA VAL A 463 5.50 15.62 11.17
C VAL A 463 5.23 14.13 11.39
N LYS A 464 4.57 13.51 10.43
CA LYS A 464 4.27 12.07 10.43
C LYS A 464 4.89 11.43 9.20
N ASN A 465 5.47 10.26 9.40
CA ASN A 465 5.89 9.43 8.28
C ASN A 465 4.68 9.02 7.45
N LEU A 466 4.84 9.00 6.13
CA LEU A 466 3.80 8.51 5.25
C LEU A 466 3.54 7.02 5.50
N PRO A 467 2.27 6.60 5.47
CA PRO A 467 1.95 5.19 5.67
C PRO A 467 2.47 4.35 4.49
N ALA A 468 2.94 3.14 4.79
CA ALA A 468 3.37 2.18 3.78
C ALA A 468 2.13 1.54 3.10
N THR A 469 1.57 2.24 2.14
CA THR A 469 0.35 1.84 1.42
C THR A 469 0.53 1.87 -0.09
N ALA A 470 -0.29 1.09 -0.79
CA ALA A 470 -0.37 1.08 -2.24
C ALA A 470 -0.61 2.48 -2.85
N GLN A 471 -1.42 3.31 -2.18
CA GLN A 471 -1.71 4.69 -2.62
C GLN A 471 -0.47 5.59 -2.58
N VAL A 472 0.28 5.56 -1.48
CA VAL A 472 1.53 6.33 -1.35
C VAL A 472 2.53 5.86 -2.40
N ALA A 473 2.74 4.55 -2.51
CA ALA A 473 3.68 3.97 -3.46
C ALA A 473 3.33 4.31 -4.92
N ALA A 474 2.05 4.23 -5.30
CA ALA A 474 1.60 4.59 -6.64
C ALA A 474 1.79 6.08 -6.94
N GLN A 475 1.41 6.98 -6.02
CA GLN A 475 1.57 8.42 -6.21
C GLN A 475 3.05 8.83 -6.28
N GLN A 476 3.92 8.19 -5.48
CA GLN A 476 5.37 8.41 -5.57
C GLN A 476 5.92 7.97 -6.93
N GLY A 477 5.48 6.82 -7.44
CA GLY A 477 5.88 6.33 -8.76
C GLY A 477 5.45 7.27 -9.89
N GLU A 478 4.21 7.77 -9.85
CA GLU A 478 3.70 8.74 -10.82
C GLU A 478 4.46 10.07 -10.76
N TYR A 479 4.65 10.60 -9.56
CA TYR A 479 5.38 11.83 -9.33
C TYR A 479 6.82 11.76 -9.85
N LEU A 480 7.55 10.68 -9.51
CA LEU A 480 8.93 10.53 -9.96
C LEU A 480 9.01 10.37 -11.49
N ALA A 481 8.08 9.66 -12.11
CA ALA A 481 8.01 9.56 -13.58
C ALA A 481 7.82 10.93 -14.23
N GLN A 482 6.94 11.78 -13.67
CA GLN A 482 6.76 13.16 -14.16
C GLN A 482 8.04 13.99 -14.03
N CYS A 483 8.81 13.82 -12.94
CA CYS A 483 10.12 14.45 -12.78
C CYS A 483 11.10 13.96 -13.84
N PHE A 484 11.20 12.66 -14.08
CA PHE A 484 12.10 12.07 -15.08
C PHE A 484 11.75 12.46 -16.50
N ASN A 485 10.47 12.57 -16.84
CA ASN A 485 10.02 13.01 -18.17
C ASN A 485 10.43 14.45 -18.49
N ARG A 486 10.70 15.25 -17.45
CA ARG A 486 11.07 16.66 -17.57
C ARG A 486 12.51 16.96 -17.12
N ILE A 487 13.36 15.93 -16.99
CA ILE A 487 14.69 16.07 -16.38
C ILE A 487 15.59 17.04 -17.14
N LYS A 488 15.43 17.14 -18.47
CA LYS A 488 16.19 18.12 -19.27
C LYS A 488 15.89 19.57 -18.88
N GLU A 489 14.67 19.86 -18.47
CA GLU A 489 14.28 21.17 -17.97
C GLU A 489 14.92 21.47 -16.58
N CYS A 490 15.36 20.42 -15.88
CA CYS A 490 15.98 20.51 -14.56
C CYS A 490 17.51 20.54 -14.62
N GLU A 491 18.13 20.14 -15.72
CA GLU A 491 19.61 20.20 -15.86
C GLU A 491 20.14 21.62 -15.76
N GLU A 492 19.37 22.60 -16.24
CA GLU A 492 19.70 24.03 -16.09
C GLU A 492 19.44 24.58 -14.67
N ASN A 493 18.56 23.90 -13.90
CA ASN A 493 18.21 24.26 -12.54
C ASN A 493 18.16 23.00 -11.67
N PRO A 494 19.31 22.47 -11.26
CA PRO A 494 19.37 21.24 -10.47
C PRO A 494 18.58 21.41 -9.17
N GLU A 495 17.89 20.34 -8.78
CA GLU A 495 17.25 20.24 -7.49
C GLU A 495 18.30 20.42 -6.38
N GLY A 496 18.38 21.57 -5.81
CA GLY A 496 19.29 21.95 -4.73
C GLY A 496 18.55 22.23 -3.42
N PRO A 497 19.26 22.66 -2.39
CA PRO A 497 18.62 23.15 -1.19
C PRO A 497 17.63 24.26 -1.56
N ARG A 498 16.50 24.26 -0.92
CA ARG A 498 15.38 25.14 -1.23
C ARG A 498 15.72 26.59 -1.05
N ARG A 499 15.24 27.35 -1.98
CA ARG A 499 15.31 28.79 -1.93
C ARG A 499 13.91 29.35 -1.74
N ILE A 500 13.69 30.05 -0.65
CA ILE A 500 12.48 30.83 -0.45
C ILE A 500 12.61 32.07 -1.32
N ARG A 501 11.75 32.26 -2.32
CA ARG A 501 11.67 33.45 -3.19
C ARG A 501 12.92 33.87 -3.94
N GLN A 502 13.89 33.00 -4.20
CA GLN A 502 15.03 33.34 -5.05
C GLN A 502 14.78 33.01 -6.53
N PRO A 503 15.38 33.73 -7.50
CA PRO A 503 15.44 33.32 -8.90
C PRO A 503 16.09 31.94 -8.96
N GLY A 504 15.49 31.00 -9.67
CA GLY A 504 15.94 29.60 -9.69
C GLY A 504 15.15 28.67 -8.77
N ARG A 505 13.87 28.98 -8.52
CA ARG A 505 12.92 28.03 -7.91
C ARG A 505 13.02 26.67 -8.57
N HIS A 506 12.95 25.60 -7.78
CA HIS A 506 12.78 24.26 -8.33
C HIS A 506 11.59 24.22 -9.28
N ARG A 507 11.77 23.68 -10.46
CA ARG A 507 10.69 23.49 -11.43
C ARG A 507 9.69 22.45 -10.95
N PHE A 508 10.11 21.53 -10.07
CA PHE A 508 9.25 20.54 -9.45
C PHE A 508 8.91 20.94 -8.02
N ARG A 509 7.61 20.91 -7.73
CA ARG A 509 7.15 20.96 -6.34
C ARG A 509 7.56 19.67 -5.65
N PRO A 510 7.84 19.68 -4.34
CA PRO A 510 8.09 18.46 -3.57
C PRO A 510 6.91 17.50 -3.66
N PHE A 511 7.18 16.21 -3.50
CA PHE A 511 6.13 15.20 -3.44
C PHE A 511 5.15 15.50 -2.30
N ARG A 512 3.86 15.43 -2.61
CA ARG A 512 2.78 15.55 -1.63
C ARG A 512 1.80 14.40 -1.80
N TYR A 513 1.62 13.67 -0.73
CA TYR A 513 0.62 12.63 -0.67
C TYR A 513 -0.79 13.21 -0.60
N LYS A 514 -1.67 12.75 -1.48
CA LYS A 514 -3.11 13.03 -1.43
C LYS A 514 -3.84 11.79 -0.96
N HIS A 515 -4.46 11.87 0.20
CA HIS A 515 -5.30 10.78 0.68
C HIS A 515 -6.58 10.70 -0.16
N LEU A 516 -6.79 9.56 -0.82
CA LEU A 516 -7.94 9.32 -1.72
C LEU A 516 -9.07 8.55 -1.04
N GLY A 517 -9.01 8.39 0.27
CA GLY A 517 -9.89 7.54 1.05
C GLY A 517 -9.35 6.14 1.24
N GLN A 518 -9.98 5.40 2.15
CA GLN A 518 -9.64 4.02 2.47
C GLN A 518 -10.90 3.22 2.75
N PHE A 519 -10.84 1.92 2.46
CA PHE A 519 -11.94 0.98 2.65
C PHE A 519 -11.51 -0.16 3.55
N ALA A 520 -12.46 -0.75 4.26
CA ALA A 520 -12.32 -1.99 4.99
C ALA A 520 -13.58 -2.84 4.77
N PRO A 521 -13.57 -3.86 3.89
CA PRO A 521 -14.61 -4.88 3.86
C PRO A 521 -14.60 -5.67 5.18
N LEU A 522 -15.79 -5.86 5.74
CA LEU A 522 -15.98 -6.40 7.10
C LEU A 522 -16.77 -7.73 7.09
N GLY A 523 -17.02 -8.31 5.92
CA GLY A 523 -17.81 -9.52 5.74
C GLY A 523 -19.32 -9.28 5.74
N GLY A 524 -20.10 -10.30 5.34
CA GLY A 524 -21.53 -10.23 5.23
C GLY A 524 -22.04 -9.17 4.26
N GLU A 525 -21.31 -8.94 3.15
CA GLU A 525 -21.59 -7.90 2.16
C GLU A 525 -21.62 -6.47 2.76
N GLN A 526 -20.82 -6.22 3.79
CA GLN A 526 -20.71 -4.92 4.43
C GLN A 526 -19.25 -4.44 4.43
N ALA A 527 -19.07 -3.16 4.16
CA ALA A 527 -17.81 -2.48 4.24
C ALA A 527 -17.91 -1.16 4.98
N ALA A 528 -16.78 -0.67 5.45
CA ALA A 528 -16.63 0.69 5.93
C ALA A 528 -15.68 1.45 5.01
N ALA A 529 -15.93 2.74 4.81
CA ALA A 529 -15.11 3.64 4.04
C ALA A 529 -14.92 4.96 4.76
N GLN A 530 -13.69 5.44 4.75
CA GLN A 530 -13.35 6.81 5.11
C GLN A 530 -12.88 7.51 3.84
N LEU A 531 -13.64 8.49 3.37
CA LEU A 531 -13.39 9.23 2.15
C LEU A 531 -12.83 10.63 2.45
N PRO A 532 -12.22 11.33 1.46
CA PRO A 532 -11.74 12.69 1.66
C PRO A 532 -12.81 13.62 2.22
N GLY A 533 -12.43 14.55 3.13
CA GLY A 533 -13.37 15.46 3.79
C GLY A 533 -14.06 14.83 5.01
N ASP A 534 -13.44 13.80 5.63
CA ASP A 534 -13.94 13.10 6.83
C ASP A 534 -15.32 12.44 6.67
N TRP A 535 -15.71 12.19 5.42
CA TRP A 535 -16.94 11.49 5.13
C TRP A 535 -16.78 9.98 5.37
N ILE A 536 -17.66 9.46 6.21
CA ILE A 536 -17.72 8.04 6.57
C ILE A 536 -18.98 7.42 5.98
N SER A 537 -18.79 6.26 5.37
CA SER A 537 -19.85 5.42 4.84
C SER A 537 -19.67 4.00 5.36
N ILE A 538 -20.75 3.37 5.84
CA ILE A 538 -20.76 2.04 6.43
C ILE A 538 -21.97 1.26 5.93
N GLY A 539 -21.79 -0.03 5.65
CA GLY A 539 -22.86 -0.96 5.31
C GLY A 539 -22.80 -1.50 3.88
N HIS A 540 -23.93 -2.02 3.39
CA HIS A 540 -24.02 -2.70 2.09
C HIS A 540 -23.75 -1.77 0.89
N SER A 541 -24.22 -0.51 0.93
CA SER A 541 -23.95 0.47 -0.13
C SER A 541 -22.45 0.76 -0.25
N THR A 542 -21.74 0.78 0.87
CA THR A 542 -20.28 0.95 0.91
C THR A 542 -19.55 -0.25 0.31
N GLN A 543 -20.07 -1.46 0.49
CA GLN A 543 -19.53 -2.66 -0.15
C GLN A 543 -19.62 -2.56 -1.68
N TRP A 544 -20.76 -2.08 -2.21
CA TRP A 544 -20.90 -1.87 -3.67
C TRP A 544 -19.98 -0.76 -4.19
N LEU A 545 -19.77 0.29 -3.40
CA LEU A 545 -18.80 1.33 -3.73
C LEU A 545 -17.37 0.73 -3.75
N TRP A 546 -17.04 -0.12 -2.79
CA TRP A 546 -15.76 -0.84 -2.75
C TRP A 546 -15.54 -1.70 -4.00
N TYR A 547 -16.50 -2.53 -4.41
CA TYR A 547 -16.44 -3.31 -5.65
C TYR A 547 -16.16 -2.40 -6.85
N SER A 548 -16.89 -1.30 -6.97
CA SER A 548 -16.77 -0.35 -8.09
C SER A 548 -15.38 0.30 -8.14
N VAL A 549 -14.88 0.77 -6.99
CA VAL A 549 -13.55 1.41 -6.88
C VAL A 549 -12.45 0.39 -7.16
N TYR A 550 -12.52 -0.81 -6.59
CA TYR A 550 -11.47 -1.82 -6.75
C TYR A 550 -11.44 -2.42 -8.16
N ALA A 551 -12.59 -2.56 -8.83
CA ALA A 551 -12.64 -2.87 -10.25
C ALA A 551 -11.99 -1.76 -11.09
N SER A 552 -12.33 -0.49 -10.83
CA SER A 552 -11.81 0.65 -11.59
C SER A 552 -10.30 0.83 -11.44
N LYS A 553 -9.73 0.49 -10.28
CA LYS A 553 -8.30 0.64 -9.95
C LYS A 553 -7.42 -0.50 -10.45
N GLN A 554 -7.97 -1.54 -11.07
CA GLN A 554 -7.18 -2.61 -11.67
C GLN A 554 -6.22 -2.05 -12.73
N VAL A 555 -5.01 -2.64 -12.78
CA VAL A 555 -3.90 -2.14 -13.60
C VAL A 555 -4.15 -2.25 -15.11
N SER A 556 -4.97 -3.22 -15.52
CA SER A 556 -5.31 -3.47 -16.92
C SER A 556 -6.81 -3.75 -17.08
N TRP A 557 -7.31 -3.62 -18.33
CA TRP A 557 -8.66 -4.03 -18.67
C TRP A 557 -8.89 -5.53 -18.46
N ARG A 558 -7.86 -6.34 -18.75
CA ARG A 558 -7.90 -7.79 -18.54
C ARG A 558 -8.18 -8.13 -17.07
N THR A 559 -7.39 -7.60 -16.13
CA THR A 559 -7.58 -7.88 -14.70
C THR A 559 -8.91 -7.33 -14.19
N ARG A 560 -9.39 -6.19 -14.71
CA ARG A 560 -10.71 -5.65 -14.38
C ARG A 560 -11.82 -6.63 -14.72
N MET A 561 -11.83 -7.15 -15.95
CA MET A 561 -12.85 -8.11 -16.39
C MET A 561 -12.79 -9.43 -15.60
N LEU A 562 -11.59 -9.92 -15.31
CA LEU A 562 -11.41 -11.15 -14.56
C LEU A 562 -11.93 -11.03 -13.12
N VAL A 563 -11.59 -9.96 -12.42
CA VAL A 563 -12.04 -9.71 -11.05
C VAL A 563 -13.58 -9.57 -10.98
N VAL A 564 -14.18 -8.82 -11.92
CA VAL A 564 -15.65 -8.71 -11.99
C VAL A 564 -16.30 -10.06 -12.29
N SER A 565 -15.70 -10.86 -13.17
CA SER A 565 -16.16 -12.22 -13.48
C SER A 565 -16.08 -13.14 -12.26
N ASP A 566 -15.01 -13.07 -11.46
CA ASP A 566 -14.87 -13.86 -10.24
C ASP A 566 -15.92 -13.48 -9.19
N TRP A 567 -16.17 -12.19 -8.98
CA TRP A 567 -17.26 -11.77 -8.10
C TRP A 567 -18.63 -12.25 -8.58
N ALA A 568 -18.92 -12.16 -9.89
CA ALA A 568 -20.15 -12.69 -10.46
C ALA A 568 -20.27 -14.22 -10.27
N ARG A 569 -19.17 -14.96 -10.49
CA ARG A 569 -19.11 -16.41 -10.26
C ARG A 569 -19.38 -16.77 -8.80
N ARG A 570 -18.76 -16.05 -7.85
CA ARG A 570 -19.03 -16.23 -6.41
C ARG A 570 -20.51 -16.06 -6.08
N PHE A 571 -21.17 -15.02 -6.62
CA PHE A 571 -22.61 -14.79 -6.36
C PHE A 571 -23.52 -15.90 -6.92
N ILE A 572 -23.12 -16.57 -7.99
CA ILE A 572 -23.93 -17.59 -8.67
C ILE A 572 -23.65 -19.00 -8.13
N PHE A 573 -22.37 -19.35 -7.96
CA PHE A 573 -21.92 -20.71 -7.68
C PHE A 573 -21.30 -20.91 -6.29
N GLY A 574 -21.08 -19.82 -5.53
CA GLY A 574 -20.25 -19.86 -4.33
C GLY A 574 -18.75 -19.80 -4.65
N ARG A 575 -17.93 -19.93 -3.59
CA ARG A 575 -16.46 -19.95 -3.71
C ARG A 575 -15.98 -21.33 -4.09
N ASP A 576 -14.92 -21.39 -4.88
CA ASP A 576 -14.27 -22.64 -5.23
C ASP A 576 -13.45 -23.18 -4.04
N SER A 577 -13.83 -24.34 -3.55
CA SER A 577 -13.17 -25.05 -2.43
C SER A 577 -12.13 -26.08 -2.90
N SER A 578 -11.88 -26.22 -4.21
CA SER A 578 -10.89 -27.17 -4.70
C SER A 578 -9.45 -26.73 -4.35
N CYS A 579 -8.64 -27.72 -3.97
CA CYS A 579 -7.21 -27.56 -3.71
C CYS A 579 -6.41 -28.00 -4.97
N ILE A 580 -6.22 -27.10 -5.92
CA ILE A 580 -5.40 -27.36 -7.11
C ILE A 580 -4.00 -26.78 -6.92
#